data_3233b1fd39762d64cf88140c66ad7f3f
#
_entry.id   3233b1fd39762d64cf88140c66ad7f3f
#
_cell.length_a   1.000
_cell.length_b   1.000
_cell.length_c   1.000
_cell.angle_alpha   90.00
_cell.angle_beta   90.00
_cell.angle_gamma   90.00
#
_symmetry.space_group_name_H-M   'P 1'
#
loop_
_entity.id
_entity.type
_entity.pdbx_description
1 polymer ?
#
loop_
_entity_poly.entity_id
_entity_poly.type
_entity_poly.pdbx_seq_one_letter_code
_entity_poly.pdbx_strand_id
1 'polypeptide(L)'
;QFASSAASDVYKRQGEIIKGVSRGAYTVKDEPNPELIFLATGSETSLALEVAKKMHDKRIKVVSMPCWEIFEHQSQDYKNTLIPQRGALKVSFEAGVTLGWERYNGINGLSIGIDHFGASAPGKDLAKEFGFTVDDIEVKIRKFLGTLL
;
A
#
# COMPACT_ATOMS: atom_id res chain seq x y z
N GLN A 1 -3.62 9.52 33.45
CA GLN A 1 -2.65 8.50 33.00
C GLN A 1 -2.97 7.97 31.60
N PHE A 2 -4.24 7.72 31.23
CA PHE A 2 -4.61 7.25 29.89
C PHE A 2 -4.34 8.30 28.80
N ALA A 3 -4.57 9.59 29.07
CA ALA A 3 -4.29 10.67 28.12
C ALA A 3 -2.79 10.85 27.84
N SER A 4 -1.91 10.60 28.82
CA SER A 4 -0.47 10.73 28.64
C SER A 4 0.13 9.56 27.87
N SER A 5 -0.41 8.32 27.99
CA SER A 5 0.02 7.17 27.17
C SER A 5 -0.42 7.33 25.71
N ALA A 6 -1.65 7.80 25.45
CA ALA A 6 -2.14 8.08 24.11
C ALA A 6 -1.31 9.18 23.43
N ALA A 7 -0.98 10.28 24.13
CA ALA A 7 -0.10 11.32 23.61
C ALA A 7 1.31 10.79 23.32
N SER A 8 1.88 9.98 24.20
CA SER A 8 3.18 9.33 24.01
C SER A 8 3.19 8.42 22.78
N ASP A 9 2.11 7.66 22.54
CA ASP A 9 1.98 6.77 21.38
C ASP A 9 1.84 7.57 20.07
N VAL A 10 1.13 8.69 20.09
CA VAL A 10 1.04 9.62 18.95
C VAL A 10 2.42 10.19 18.61
N TYR A 11 3.17 10.66 19.61
CA TYR A 11 4.54 11.17 19.39
C TYR A 11 5.49 10.09 18.86
N LYS A 12 5.44 8.89 19.38
CA LYS A 12 6.23 7.76 18.88
C LYS A 12 5.90 7.45 17.42
N ARG A 13 4.60 7.37 17.07
CA ARG A 13 4.16 7.17 15.69
C ARG A 13 4.63 8.27 14.75
N GLN A 14 4.56 9.55 15.17
CA GLN A 14 5.08 10.65 14.36
C GLN A 14 6.59 10.52 14.13
N GLY A 15 7.36 10.19 15.15
CA GLY A 15 8.79 9.94 15.02
C GLY A 15 9.13 8.77 14.10
N GLU A 16 8.36 7.70 14.14
CA GLU A 16 8.52 6.54 13.26
C GLU A 16 8.15 6.88 11.81
N ILE A 17 7.09 7.65 11.59
CA ILE A 17 6.69 8.12 10.25
C ILE A 17 7.77 9.02 9.67
N ILE A 18 8.29 9.99 10.41
CA ILE A 18 9.37 10.88 9.95
C ILE A 18 10.61 10.08 9.56
N LYS A 19 11.03 9.13 10.40
CA LYS A 19 12.14 8.23 10.08
C LYS A 19 11.85 7.37 8.85
N GLY A 20 10.61 6.91 8.71
CA GLY A 20 10.19 6.10 7.58
C GLY A 20 10.19 6.87 6.27
N VAL A 21 9.70 8.11 6.28
CA VAL A 21 9.74 9.00 5.10
C VAL A 21 11.19 9.24 4.66
N SER A 22 12.10 9.49 5.61
CA SER A 22 13.52 9.68 5.30
C SER A 22 14.23 8.44 4.77
N ARG A 23 13.61 7.25 4.91
CA ARG A 23 14.08 5.97 4.37
C ARG A 23 13.39 5.56 3.06
N GLY A 24 12.45 6.37 2.58
CA GLY A 24 11.75 6.16 1.31
C GLY A 24 10.54 5.26 1.35
N ALA A 25 10.35 4.48 2.41
CA ALA A 25 9.16 3.67 2.66
C ALA A 25 8.98 3.38 4.14
N TYR A 26 7.74 3.17 4.58
CA TYR A 26 7.42 2.84 5.97
C TYR A 26 6.07 2.13 6.10
N THR A 27 5.91 1.39 7.20
CA THR A 27 4.64 0.73 7.52
C THR A 27 3.62 1.73 8.06
N VAL A 28 2.44 1.76 7.45
CA VAL A 28 1.29 2.59 7.88
C VAL A 28 0.33 1.78 8.74
N LYS A 29 0.04 0.56 8.32
CA LYS A 29 -0.73 -0.42 9.09
C LYS A 29 0.09 -1.69 9.19
N ASP A 30 0.46 -2.06 10.39
CA ASP A 30 1.22 -3.29 10.63
C ASP A 30 0.30 -4.51 10.74
N GLU A 31 0.86 -5.62 10.32
CA GLU A 31 0.28 -6.95 10.45
C GLU A 31 1.45 -7.95 10.53
N PRO A 32 1.64 -8.65 11.65
CA PRO A 32 2.83 -9.50 11.83
C PRO A 32 2.89 -10.71 10.90
N ASN A 33 1.73 -11.24 10.50
CA ASN A 33 1.63 -12.39 9.58
C ASN A 33 0.69 -12.07 8.42
N PRO A 34 1.07 -11.16 7.52
CA PRO A 34 0.18 -10.71 6.47
C PRO A 34 -0.02 -11.79 5.40
N GLU A 35 -1.26 -11.91 4.93
CA GLU A 35 -1.59 -12.63 3.68
C GLU A 35 -1.34 -11.71 2.48
N LEU A 36 -1.60 -10.41 2.68
CA LEU A 36 -1.43 -9.38 1.67
C LEU A 36 -0.60 -8.22 2.21
N ILE A 37 0.22 -7.65 1.34
CA ILE A 37 0.92 -6.39 1.60
C ILE A 37 0.46 -5.40 0.53
N PHE A 38 -0.19 -4.33 0.97
CA PHE A 38 -0.57 -3.23 0.10
C PHE A 38 0.55 -2.20 0.05
N LEU A 39 0.96 -1.84 -1.15
CA LEU A 39 2.00 -0.86 -1.43
C LEU A 39 1.35 0.34 -2.10
N ALA A 40 1.58 1.53 -1.57
CA ALA A 40 0.98 2.73 -2.12
C ALA A 40 1.89 3.94 -1.96
N THR A 41 1.66 4.97 -2.73
CA THR A 41 2.37 6.24 -2.61
C THR A 41 1.37 7.40 -2.53
N GLY A 42 1.74 8.45 -1.82
CA GLY A 42 0.93 9.67 -1.73
C GLY A 42 -0.50 9.43 -1.24
N SER A 43 -1.46 9.96 -1.97
CA SER A 43 -2.90 9.89 -1.67
C SER A 43 -3.47 8.46 -1.74
N GLU A 44 -2.87 7.58 -2.54
CA GLU A 44 -3.29 6.18 -2.68
C GLU A 44 -3.07 5.38 -1.40
N THR A 45 -2.22 5.86 -0.50
CA THR A 45 -2.04 5.26 0.84
C THR A 45 -3.34 5.27 1.65
N SER A 46 -4.11 6.34 1.59
CA SER A 46 -5.42 6.42 2.24
C SER A 46 -6.41 5.43 1.63
N LEU A 47 -6.43 5.32 0.30
CA LEU A 47 -7.26 4.36 -0.41
C LEU A 47 -6.90 2.91 -0.05
N ALA A 48 -5.61 2.59 0.01
CA ALA A 48 -5.13 1.27 0.44
C ALA A 48 -5.57 0.93 1.87
N LEU A 49 -5.55 1.90 2.79
CA LEU A 49 -6.05 1.73 4.16
C LEU A 49 -7.55 1.47 4.20
N GLU A 50 -8.34 2.18 3.41
CA GLU A 50 -9.79 1.98 3.33
C GLU A 50 -10.14 0.60 2.75
N VAL A 51 -9.44 0.16 1.70
CA VAL A 51 -9.59 -1.19 1.15
C VAL A 51 -9.20 -2.25 2.18
N ALA A 52 -8.08 -2.06 2.88
CA ALA A 52 -7.65 -2.98 3.93
C ALA A 52 -8.65 -3.07 5.08
N LYS A 53 -9.27 -1.95 5.46
CA LYS A 53 -10.34 -1.90 6.47
C LYS A 53 -11.60 -2.64 6.00
N LYS A 54 -11.96 -2.52 4.74
CA LYS A 54 -13.11 -3.20 4.15
C LYS A 54 -12.88 -4.72 4.06
N MET A 55 -11.67 -5.13 3.72
CA MET A 55 -11.26 -6.54 3.66
C MET A 55 -10.80 -7.07 5.04
N HIS A 56 -11.61 -6.85 6.07
CA HIS A 56 -11.30 -7.22 7.46
C HIS A 56 -11.17 -8.74 7.69
N ASP A 57 -11.62 -9.55 6.75
CA ASP A 57 -11.45 -11.00 6.72
C ASP A 57 -10.04 -11.44 6.29
N LYS A 58 -9.18 -10.49 5.89
CA LYS A 58 -7.80 -10.72 5.46
C LYS A 58 -6.79 -10.03 6.38
N ARG A 59 -5.66 -10.67 6.58
CA ARG A 59 -4.53 -10.07 7.29
C ARG A 59 -3.71 -9.22 6.31
N ILE A 60 -3.88 -7.91 6.41
CA ILE A 60 -3.33 -6.96 5.46
C ILE A 60 -2.40 -5.99 6.15
N LYS A 61 -1.15 -5.94 5.70
CA LYS A 61 -0.17 -4.91 6.02
C LYS A 61 -0.23 -3.81 4.96
N VAL A 62 -0.09 -2.55 5.36
CA VAL A 62 -0.04 -1.42 4.42
C VAL A 62 1.28 -0.69 4.57
N VAL A 63 1.98 -0.50 3.47
CA VAL A 63 3.27 0.19 3.37
C VAL A 63 3.14 1.39 2.45
N SER A 64 3.55 2.55 2.93
CA SER A 64 3.70 3.75 2.13
C SER A 64 5.11 3.83 1.53
N MET A 65 5.21 4.14 0.25
CA MET A 65 6.47 4.20 -0.50
C MET A 65 6.65 5.58 -1.17
N PRO A 66 6.90 6.64 -0.40
CA PRO A 66 6.99 7.99 -0.95
C PRO A 66 8.19 8.22 -1.86
N CYS A 67 9.27 7.44 -1.74
CA CYS A 67 10.45 7.60 -2.57
C CYS A 67 11.20 6.27 -2.78
N TRP A 68 11.07 5.70 -3.98
CA TRP A 68 11.70 4.43 -4.32
C TRP A 68 13.23 4.52 -4.34
N GLU A 69 13.79 5.62 -4.84
CA GLU A 69 15.23 5.83 -4.93
C GLU A 69 15.88 5.75 -3.55
N ILE A 70 15.30 6.43 -2.56
CA ILE A 70 15.79 6.37 -1.18
C ILE A 70 15.60 4.98 -0.59
N PHE A 71 14.46 4.33 -0.85
CA PHE A 71 14.18 2.98 -0.36
C PHE A 71 15.17 1.95 -0.91
N GLU A 72 15.54 2.05 -2.18
CA GLU A 72 16.50 1.14 -2.80
C GLU A 72 17.90 1.23 -2.18
N HIS A 73 18.28 2.37 -1.61
CA HIS A 73 19.55 2.55 -0.90
C HIS A 73 19.54 2.02 0.54
N GLN A 74 18.38 1.54 1.04
CA GLN A 74 18.31 0.97 2.37
C GLN A 74 18.93 -0.43 2.42
N SER A 75 19.27 -0.86 3.64
CA SER A 75 19.76 -2.23 3.87
C SER A 75 18.71 -3.28 3.44
N GLN A 76 19.20 -4.45 3.02
CA GLN A 76 18.32 -5.54 2.64
C GLN A 76 17.42 -5.98 3.80
N ASP A 77 17.92 -5.92 5.04
CA ASP A 77 17.11 -6.22 6.23
C ASP A 77 15.95 -5.27 6.39
N TYR A 78 16.16 -3.96 6.20
CA TYR A 78 15.09 -2.98 6.23
C TYR A 78 14.06 -3.22 5.12
N LYS A 79 14.52 -3.46 3.90
CA LYS A 79 13.63 -3.76 2.77
C LYS A 79 12.80 -5.02 3.04
N ASN A 80 13.39 -6.07 3.54
CA ASN A 80 12.71 -7.31 3.88
C ASN A 80 11.71 -7.17 5.04
N THR A 81 11.97 -6.27 5.98
CA THR A 81 11.03 -5.96 7.06
C THR A 81 9.73 -5.35 6.52
N LEU A 82 9.81 -4.51 5.51
CA LEU A 82 8.64 -3.87 4.89
C LEU A 82 8.01 -4.74 3.80
N ILE A 83 8.83 -5.25 2.89
CA ILE A 83 8.39 -5.97 1.69
C ILE A 83 9.20 -7.28 1.58
N PRO A 84 8.87 -8.31 2.37
CA PRO A 84 9.55 -9.58 2.29
C PRO A 84 9.35 -10.22 0.90
N GLN A 85 10.39 -10.82 0.35
CA GLN A 85 10.34 -11.41 -0.98
C GLN A 85 9.40 -12.62 -1.07
N ARG A 86 9.26 -13.36 0.02
CA ARG A 86 8.41 -14.57 0.11
C ARG A 86 7.28 -14.36 1.11
N GLY A 87 6.26 -15.18 0.99
CA GLY A 87 5.10 -15.18 1.88
C GLY A 87 3.94 -14.38 1.29
N ALA A 88 3.61 -13.23 1.88
CA ALA A 88 2.46 -12.43 1.48
C ALA A 88 2.47 -12.01 0.01
N LEU A 89 1.30 -12.01 -0.62
CA LEU A 89 1.10 -11.43 -1.94
C LEU A 89 1.14 -9.89 -1.85
N LYS A 90 1.71 -9.25 -2.86
CA LYS A 90 1.83 -7.80 -2.90
C LYS A 90 0.82 -7.23 -3.88
N VAL A 91 0.20 -6.14 -3.48
CA VAL A 91 -0.75 -5.39 -4.31
C VAL A 91 -0.35 -3.91 -4.26
N SER A 92 0.01 -3.35 -5.40
CA SER A 92 0.32 -1.91 -5.49
C SER A 92 -0.87 -1.08 -5.94
N PHE A 93 -0.92 0.14 -5.43
CA PHE A 93 -1.95 1.15 -5.70
C PHE A 93 -1.28 2.38 -6.29
N GLU A 94 -1.61 2.72 -7.52
CA GLU A 94 -1.04 3.86 -8.24
C GLU A 94 -2.12 4.56 -9.06
N ALA A 95 -2.41 5.82 -8.76
CA ALA A 95 -3.33 6.64 -9.56
C ALA A 95 -2.69 7.12 -10.88
N GLY A 96 -1.79 6.36 -11.42
CA GLY A 96 -1.04 6.59 -12.63
C GLY A 96 -0.62 5.27 -13.25
N VAL A 97 0.43 5.34 -14.06
CA VAL A 97 0.98 4.18 -14.76
C VAL A 97 1.59 3.18 -13.77
N THR A 98 1.25 1.92 -13.93
CA THR A 98 1.69 0.83 -13.03
C THR A 98 3.13 0.39 -13.28
N LEU A 99 3.80 0.95 -14.28
CA LEU A 99 5.16 0.61 -14.66
C LEU A 99 6.15 0.78 -13.48
N GLY A 100 6.92 -0.24 -13.23
CA GLY A 100 7.93 -0.27 -12.17
C GLY A 100 7.47 -0.89 -10.87
N TRP A 101 6.16 -1.03 -10.63
CA TRP A 101 5.63 -1.70 -9.45
C TRP A 101 5.89 -3.20 -9.41
N GLU A 102 6.07 -3.84 -10.56
CA GLU A 102 6.44 -5.24 -10.68
C GLU A 102 7.73 -5.60 -9.90
N ARG A 103 8.63 -4.63 -9.74
CA ARG A 103 9.85 -4.76 -8.91
C ARG A 103 9.51 -5.17 -7.47
N TYR A 104 8.43 -4.61 -6.93
CA TYR A 104 8.00 -4.83 -5.54
C TYR A 104 6.93 -5.91 -5.44
N ASN A 105 6.00 -5.94 -6.38
CA ASN A 105 4.91 -6.91 -6.40
C ASN A 105 5.40 -8.32 -6.71
N GLY A 106 6.46 -8.44 -7.51
CA GLY A 106 6.92 -9.71 -8.04
C GLY A 106 5.96 -10.28 -9.09
N ILE A 107 6.31 -11.46 -9.60
CA ILE A 107 5.57 -12.12 -10.69
C ILE A 107 4.15 -12.54 -10.30
N ASN A 108 3.91 -12.79 -9.03
CA ASN A 108 2.61 -13.22 -8.49
C ASN A 108 1.84 -12.08 -7.83
N GLY A 109 2.28 -10.84 -7.98
CA GLY A 109 1.61 -9.68 -7.40
C GLY A 109 0.59 -9.04 -8.34
N LEU A 110 -0.18 -8.11 -7.80
CA LEU A 110 -1.20 -7.35 -8.53
C LEU A 110 -0.84 -5.87 -8.54
N SER A 111 -0.86 -5.25 -9.70
CA SER A 111 -0.78 -3.79 -9.83
C SER A 111 -2.18 -3.24 -10.13
N ILE A 112 -2.64 -2.33 -9.29
CA ILE A 112 -3.89 -1.59 -9.46
C ILE A 112 -3.52 -0.16 -9.81
N GLY A 113 -3.84 0.27 -11.04
CA GLY A 113 -3.50 1.59 -11.52
C GLY A 113 -4.35 2.01 -12.69
N ILE A 114 -4.01 3.17 -13.24
CA ILE A 114 -4.66 3.78 -14.39
C ILE A 114 -3.64 3.86 -15.52
N ASP A 115 -3.61 2.84 -16.37
CA ASP A 115 -2.66 2.73 -17.49
C ASP A 115 -3.17 3.39 -18.78
N HIS A 116 -4.16 4.27 -18.68
CA HIS A 116 -4.75 4.99 -19.82
C HIS A 116 -4.52 6.49 -19.68
N PHE A 117 -4.43 7.19 -20.80
CA PHE A 117 -4.48 8.65 -20.80
C PHE A 117 -5.82 9.12 -20.25
N GLY A 118 -5.78 9.89 -19.16
CA GLY A 118 -6.97 10.32 -18.46
C GLY A 118 -7.84 11.27 -19.29
N ALA A 119 -9.15 11.12 -19.16
CA ALA A 119 -10.09 12.15 -19.55
C ALA A 119 -10.01 13.32 -18.58
N SER A 120 -10.22 14.55 -19.05
CA SER A 120 -10.31 15.73 -18.19
C SER A 120 -11.65 15.75 -17.47
N ALA A 121 -11.67 15.30 -16.22
CA ALA A 121 -12.85 15.37 -15.34
C ALA A 121 -12.40 15.55 -13.87
N PRO A 122 -13.28 15.97 -12.95
CA PRO A 122 -12.98 16.03 -11.53
C PRO A 122 -12.51 14.67 -10.99
N GLY A 123 -11.48 14.66 -10.14
CA GLY A 123 -10.79 13.44 -9.74
C GLY A 123 -11.66 12.29 -9.17
N LYS A 124 -12.78 12.62 -8.50
CA LYS A 124 -13.73 11.62 -8.00
C LYS A 124 -14.51 10.91 -9.11
N ASP A 125 -14.84 11.62 -10.18
CA ASP A 125 -15.56 11.05 -11.31
C ASP A 125 -14.62 10.19 -12.15
N LEU A 126 -13.37 10.62 -12.31
CA LEU A 126 -12.31 9.81 -12.94
C LEU A 126 -12.04 8.52 -12.17
N ALA A 127 -11.99 8.57 -10.85
CA ALA A 127 -11.78 7.38 -10.02
C ALA A 127 -12.89 6.34 -10.25
N LYS A 128 -14.16 6.77 -10.34
CA LYS A 128 -15.28 5.89 -10.66
C LYS A 128 -15.20 5.32 -12.08
N GLU A 129 -14.91 6.17 -13.06
CA GLU A 129 -14.84 5.78 -14.47
C GLU A 129 -13.76 4.73 -14.73
N PHE A 130 -12.61 4.86 -14.05
CA PHE A 130 -11.50 3.92 -14.18
C PHE A 130 -11.53 2.75 -13.18
N GLY A 131 -12.58 2.63 -12.37
CA GLY A 131 -12.70 1.56 -11.37
C GLY A 131 -11.60 1.63 -10.31
N PHE A 132 -11.25 2.85 -9.87
CA PHE A 132 -10.26 3.14 -8.84
C PHE A 132 -10.93 3.57 -7.54
N THR A 133 -12.03 2.90 -7.20
CA THR A 133 -12.77 3.08 -5.95
C THR A 133 -12.47 1.94 -4.98
N VAL A 134 -12.77 2.13 -3.69
CA VAL A 134 -12.60 1.08 -2.66
C VAL A 134 -13.34 -0.20 -3.06
N ASP A 135 -14.57 -0.08 -3.55
CA ASP A 135 -15.41 -1.22 -3.91
C ASP A 135 -14.86 -1.97 -5.14
N ASP A 136 -14.48 -1.23 -6.17
CA ASP A 136 -13.94 -1.81 -7.41
C ASP A 136 -12.59 -2.51 -7.14
N ILE A 137 -11.76 -1.90 -6.31
CA ILE A 137 -10.44 -2.44 -5.97
C ILE A 137 -10.60 -3.70 -5.12
N GLU A 138 -11.49 -3.71 -4.14
CA GLU A 138 -11.78 -4.92 -3.37
C GLU A 138 -12.19 -6.06 -4.29
N VAL A 139 -13.12 -5.82 -5.22
CA VAL A 139 -13.57 -6.83 -6.19
C VAL A 139 -12.41 -7.34 -7.04
N LYS A 140 -11.56 -6.46 -7.54
CA LYS A 140 -10.37 -6.83 -8.32
C LYS A 140 -9.41 -7.71 -7.51
N ILE A 141 -9.14 -7.35 -6.26
CA ILE A 141 -8.25 -8.14 -5.39
C ILE A 141 -8.86 -9.50 -5.08
N ARG A 142 -10.14 -9.59 -4.74
CA ARG A 142 -10.81 -10.87 -4.45
C ARG A 142 -10.84 -11.79 -5.67
N LYS A 143 -11.10 -11.23 -6.86
CA LYS A 143 -11.04 -11.97 -8.11
C LYS A 143 -9.62 -12.50 -8.36
N PHE A 144 -8.61 -11.68 -8.18
CA PHE A 144 -7.21 -12.07 -8.31
C PHE A 144 -6.85 -13.21 -7.35
N LEU A 145 -7.24 -13.12 -6.08
CA LEU A 145 -7.01 -14.18 -5.10
C LEU A 145 -7.71 -15.50 -5.51
N GLY A 146 -8.89 -15.42 -6.10
CA GLY A 146 -9.61 -16.57 -6.63
C GLY A 146 -8.93 -17.25 -7.82
N THR A 147 -8.09 -16.54 -8.57
CA THR A 147 -7.34 -17.13 -9.70
C THR A 147 -6.07 -17.88 -9.27
N LEU A 148 -5.64 -17.73 -8.03
CA LEU A 148 -4.45 -18.39 -7.49
C LEU A 148 -4.75 -19.73 -6.80
N LEU A 149 -6.03 -20.04 -6.63
CA LEU A 149 -6.53 -21.31 -6.09
C LEU A 149 -6.76 -22.32 -7.20
#